data_0f8aee5328e6a0a2edd85696d5224e7f
#
_entry.id   0f8aee5328e6a0a2edd85696d5224e7f
#
_cell.length_a   1.000
_cell.length_b   1.000
_cell.length_c   1.000
_cell.angle_alpha   90.00
_cell.angle_beta   90.00
_cell.angle_gamma   90.00
#
_symmetry.space_group_name_H-M   'P 1'
#
loop_
_entity.id
_entity.type
_entity.pdbx_description
1 polymer ?
#
loop_
_entity_poly.entity_id
_entity_poly.type
_entity_poly.pdbx_seq_one_letter_code
_entity_poly.pdbx_strand_id
1 'polypeptide(L)'
;MKLLTIKKKTILIIFVLVAFASIISVLAITTSSMPKPEYTIVIDAGHGGRDGGAIGKTTGITESELNLKYALTLKNLCEDFGIGVVMTRSDMNGLYDESASNKKKSEMEKRKKIINESGADLMVSIHMNSFPLSSSQGAYVFYANGSDKGFELAKSVQTSLCLSFETARKTVTVGDYFVLNYSNIPAILIECGFLSNPVEEIKLQDDEYCKNFCYSILAGIISYFQM
;
A
#
# COMPACT_ATOMS: atom_id res chain seq x y z
N MET A 1 40.11 -18.79 -58.61
CA MET A 1 39.27 -18.57 -57.42
C MET A 1 40.18 -18.37 -56.20
N LYS A 2 40.34 -17.13 -55.66
CA LYS A 2 41.23 -16.87 -54.49
C LYS A 2 40.46 -17.22 -53.23
N LEU A 3 40.92 -18.24 -52.51
CA LEU A 3 40.40 -18.56 -51.16
C LEU A 3 40.80 -17.44 -50.20
N LEU A 4 39.81 -16.76 -49.59
CA LEU A 4 40.04 -15.79 -48.54
C LEU A 4 40.35 -16.53 -47.22
N THR A 5 41.58 -16.51 -46.80
CA THR A 5 41.99 -17.05 -45.47
C THR A 5 41.76 -16.01 -44.40
N ILE A 6 40.71 -16.20 -43.60
CA ILE A 6 40.41 -15.34 -42.45
C ILE A 6 41.36 -15.69 -41.28
N LYS A 7 42.08 -14.69 -40.75
CA LYS A 7 42.99 -14.90 -39.62
C LYS A 7 42.20 -15.31 -38.36
N LYS A 8 42.71 -16.27 -37.56
CA LYS A 8 42.08 -16.74 -36.31
C LYS A 8 41.69 -15.61 -35.38
N LYS A 9 42.47 -14.53 -35.31
CA LYS A 9 42.15 -13.31 -34.53
C LYS A 9 40.87 -12.60 -35.04
N THR A 10 40.64 -12.58 -36.34
CA THR A 10 39.44 -11.96 -36.93
C THR A 10 38.19 -12.76 -36.58
N ILE A 11 38.29 -14.11 -36.59
CA ILE A 11 37.20 -15.01 -36.20
C ILE A 11 36.84 -14.79 -34.73
N LEU A 12 37.83 -14.66 -33.84
CA LEU A 12 37.63 -14.40 -32.43
C LEU A 12 36.93 -13.05 -32.18
N ILE A 13 37.36 -11.98 -32.89
CA ILE A 13 36.75 -10.67 -32.80
C ILE A 13 35.28 -10.71 -33.23
N ILE A 14 34.97 -11.39 -34.33
CA ILE A 14 33.58 -11.55 -34.82
C ILE A 14 32.75 -12.28 -33.77
N PHE A 15 33.27 -13.35 -33.15
CA PHE A 15 32.57 -14.13 -32.16
C PHE A 15 32.25 -13.25 -30.89
N VAL A 16 33.23 -12.47 -30.45
CA VAL A 16 33.03 -11.55 -29.32
C VAL A 16 31.99 -10.47 -29.64
N LEU A 17 32.00 -9.91 -30.87
CA LEU A 17 31.01 -8.91 -31.28
C LEU A 17 29.60 -9.48 -31.37
N VAL A 18 29.45 -10.69 -31.90
CA VAL A 18 28.17 -11.39 -31.96
C VAL A 18 27.64 -11.74 -30.58
N ALA A 19 28.50 -12.22 -29.69
CA ALA A 19 28.14 -12.48 -28.31
C ALA A 19 27.72 -11.19 -27.58
N PHE A 20 28.42 -10.08 -27.78
CA PHE A 20 28.08 -8.79 -27.21
C PHE A 20 26.76 -8.22 -27.76
N ALA A 21 26.53 -8.34 -29.07
CA ALA A 21 25.26 -7.97 -29.70
C ALA A 21 24.07 -8.81 -29.22
N SER A 22 24.27 -10.10 -28.97
CA SER A 22 23.22 -10.96 -28.41
C SER A 22 22.90 -10.60 -26.94
N ILE A 23 23.91 -10.24 -26.14
CA ILE A 23 23.69 -9.76 -24.77
C ILE A 23 22.91 -8.44 -24.77
N ILE A 24 23.27 -7.49 -25.64
CA ILE A 24 22.54 -6.21 -25.77
C ILE A 24 21.10 -6.46 -26.24
N SER A 25 20.87 -7.40 -27.15
CA SER A 25 19.52 -7.74 -27.62
C SER A 25 18.66 -8.35 -26.50
N VAL A 26 19.24 -9.23 -25.67
CA VAL A 26 18.55 -9.78 -24.49
C VAL A 26 18.23 -8.69 -23.47
N LEU A 27 19.18 -7.76 -23.19
CA LEU A 27 18.93 -6.63 -22.30
C LEU A 27 17.84 -5.69 -22.87
N ALA A 28 17.84 -5.42 -24.17
CA ALA A 28 16.83 -4.59 -24.81
C ALA A 28 15.41 -5.21 -24.77
N ILE A 29 15.31 -6.55 -24.83
CA ILE A 29 14.03 -7.27 -24.69
C ILE A 29 13.53 -7.18 -23.24
N THR A 30 14.42 -7.21 -22.24
CA THR A 30 14.02 -7.09 -20.81
C THR A 30 13.66 -5.67 -20.41
N THR A 31 14.02 -4.64 -21.19
CA THR A 31 13.56 -3.25 -21.01
C THR A 31 12.27 -2.94 -21.78
N SER A 32 11.63 -3.92 -22.42
CA SER A 32 10.27 -3.77 -22.93
C SER A 32 9.38 -3.35 -21.76
N SER A 33 8.76 -2.19 -21.87
CA SER A 33 7.87 -1.62 -20.85
C SER A 33 6.97 -2.72 -20.28
N MET A 34 7.07 -2.92 -18.96
CA MET A 34 6.09 -3.77 -18.27
C MET A 34 4.70 -3.33 -18.72
N PRO A 35 3.80 -4.25 -19.07
CA PRO A 35 2.44 -3.85 -19.43
C PRO A 35 1.89 -2.95 -18.31
N LYS A 36 1.25 -1.85 -18.70
CA LYS A 36 0.60 -0.97 -17.72
C LYS A 36 -0.34 -1.83 -16.87
N PRO A 37 -0.28 -1.74 -15.54
CA PRO A 37 -1.19 -2.49 -14.69
C PRO A 37 -2.65 -2.16 -15.06
N GLU A 38 -3.51 -3.15 -15.04
CA GLU A 38 -4.94 -2.98 -15.35
C GLU A 38 -5.60 -2.07 -14.33
N TYR A 39 -5.21 -2.21 -13.06
CA TYR A 39 -5.68 -1.39 -11.93
C TYR A 39 -4.52 -0.74 -11.21
N THR A 40 -4.74 0.46 -10.71
CA THR A 40 -3.80 1.19 -9.86
C THR A 40 -4.52 1.64 -8.60
N ILE A 41 -3.89 1.47 -7.44
CA ILE A 41 -4.46 1.89 -6.15
C ILE A 41 -3.55 2.89 -5.45
N VAL A 42 -4.15 3.76 -4.62
CA VAL A 42 -3.39 4.55 -3.64
C VAL A 42 -3.37 3.79 -2.33
N ILE A 43 -2.21 3.63 -1.74
CA ILE A 43 -2.05 3.18 -0.35
C ILE A 43 -1.57 4.37 0.48
N ASP A 44 -2.40 4.78 1.42
CA ASP A 44 -2.09 5.86 2.35
C ASP A 44 -1.64 5.28 3.69
N ALA A 45 -0.37 5.48 4.04
CA ALA A 45 0.13 5.15 5.36
C ALA A 45 -0.16 6.31 6.31
N GLY A 46 -1.16 6.17 7.19
CA GLY A 46 -1.59 7.21 8.11
C GLY A 46 -0.46 7.74 8.99
N HIS A 47 -0.58 8.99 9.45
CA HIS A 47 0.43 9.68 10.27
C HIS A 47 1.80 9.79 9.60
N GLY A 48 2.86 10.08 10.39
CA GLY A 48 4.25 10.16 9.93
C GLY A 48 4.98 11.39 10.44
N GLY A 49 6.31 11.33 10.47
CA GLY A 49 7.16 12.41 10.98
C GLY A 49 6.86 12.73 12.44
N ARG A 50 6.41 13.97 12.72
CA ARG A 50 6.07 14.43 14.09
C ARG A 50 4.74 13.87 14.61
N ASP A 51 3.87 13.41 13.72
CA ASP A 51 2.59 12.80 14.08
C ASP A 51 2.78 11.29 14.18
N GLY A 52 3.08 10.80 15.37
CA GLY A 52 3.22 9.38 15.65
C GLY A 52 1.90 8.62 15.68
N GLY A 53 0.75 9.32 15.74
CA GLY A 53 -0.53 8.69 15.98
C GLY A 53 -0.65 8.15 17.41
N ALA A 54 -1.41 7.08 17.60
CA ALA A 54 -1.50 6.37 18.87
C ALA A 54 -0.16 5.71 19.23
N ILE A 55 0.04 5.48 20.54
CA ILE A 55 1.24 4.81 21.07
C ILE A 55 0.80 3.56 21.82
N GLY A 56 1.40 2.44 21.48
CA GLY A 56 1.21 1.17 22.16
C GLY A 56 1.63 1.25 23.61
N LYS A 57 0.80 0.75 24.51
CA LYS A 57 1.01 0.88 25.95
C LYS A 57 2.03 -0.11 26.50
N THR A 58 2.26 -1.21 25.79
CA THR A 58 3.13 -2.32 26.22
C THR A 58 4.56 -2.14 25.70
N THR A 59 4.71 -1.80 24.43
CA THR A 59 6.01 -1.74 23.75
C THR A 59 6.47 -0.33 23.43
N GLY A 60 5.54 0.64 23.42
CA GLY A 60 5.81 2.00 22.98
C GLY A 60 5.85 2.18 21.46
N ILE A 61 5.49 1.16 20.69
CA ILE A 61 5.40 1.26 19.23
C ILE A 61 4.42 2.37 18.83
N THR A 62 4.76 3.14 17.81
CA THR A 62 3.87 4.18 17.30
C THR A 62 2.96 3.65 16.21
N GLU A 63 1.77 4.20 16.09
CA GLU A 63 0.84 3.92 15.02
C GLU A 63 1.47 4.18 13.66
N SER A 64 2.20 5.29 13.51
CA SER A 64 2.84 5.66 12.25
C SER A 64 3.88 4.63 11.76
N GLU A 65 4.59 3.94 12.68
CA GLU A 65 5.53 2.87 12.34
C GLU A 65 4.77 1.65 11.79
N LEU A 66 3.70 1.23 12.46
CA LEU A 66 2.89 0.10 12.03
C LEU A 66 2.12 0.41 10.74
N ASN A 67 1.56 1.61 10.61
CA ASN A 67 0.89 2.03 9.38
C ASN A 67 1.83 1.93 8.17
N LEU A 68 3.08 2.37 8.31
CA LEU A 68 4.09 2.26 7.25
C LEU A 68 4.44 0.80 6.96
N LYS A 69 4.66 -0.04 7.99
CA LYS A 69 4.95 -1.47 7.84
C LYS A 69 3.86 -2.18 7.05
N TYR A 70 2.59 -1.98 7.42
CA TYR A 70 1.44 -2.60 6.74
C TYR A 70 1.26 -2.06 5.32
N ALA A 71 1.41 -0.75 5.13
CA ALA A 71 1.29 -0.12 3.82
C ALA A 71 2.36 -0.62 2.84
N LEU A 72 3.62 -0.77 3.27
CA LEU A 72 4.70 -1.31 2.45
C LEU A 72 4.51 -2.80 2.17
N THR A 73 4.02 -3.57 3.13
CA THR A 73 3.68 -4.99 2.95
C THR A 73 2.56 -5.14 1.92
N LEU A 74 1.48 -4.36 2.06
CA LEU A 74 0.37 -4.37 1.11
C LEU A 74 0.81 -3.93 -0.30
N LYS A 75 1.65 -2.89 -0.40
CA LYS A 75 2.25 -2.44 -1.66
C LYS A 75 2.94 -3.60 -2.39
N ASN A 76 3.88 -4.28 -1.70
CA ASN A 76 4.62 -5.37 -2.33
C ASN A 76 3.69 -6.49 -2.81
N LEU A 77 2.70 -6.87 -2.00
CA LEU A 77 1.70 -7.87 -2.39
C LEU A 77 0.88 -7.42 -3.62
N CYS A 78 0.42 -6.17 -3.66
CA CYS A 78 -0.33 -5.64 -4.80
C CYS A 78 0.51 -5.65 -6.08
N GLU A 79 1.78 -5.22 -6.01
CA GLU A 79 2.70 -5.21 -7.14
C GLU A 79 3.01 -6.63 -7.64
N ASP A 80 3.19 -7.61 -6.73
CA ASP A 80 3.38 -9.03 -7.08
C ASP A 80 2.16 -9.61 -7.82
N PHE A 81 0.96 -9.07 -7.56
CA PHE A 81 -0.29 -9.43 -8.26
C PHE A 81 -0.59 -8.56 -9.50
N GLY A 82 0.34 -7.71 -9.92
CA GLY A 82 0.20 -6.88 -11.12
C GLY A 82 -0.70 -5.65 -10.95
N ILE A 83 -0.99 -5.26 -9.71
CA ILE A 83 -1.72 -4.03 -9.37
C ILE A 83 -0.71 -2.89 -9.18
N GLY A 84 -0.89 -1.79 -9.90
CA GLY A 84 -0.07 -0.59 -9.73
C GLY A 84 -0.32 0.09 -8.37
N VAL A 85 0.72 0.62 -7.73
CA VAL A 85 0.60 1.27 -6.42
C VAL A 85 1.20 2.66 -6.42
N VAL A 86 0.44 3.61 -5.90
CA VAL A 86 0.91 4.96 -5.53
C VAL A 86 0.88 5.06 -4.01
N MET A 87 2.03 5.35 -3.39
CA MET A 87 2.10 5.54 -1.94
C MET A 87 1.97 7.02 -1.59
N THR A 88 1.25 7.37 -0.51
CA THR A 88 1.30 8.74 0.01
C THR A 88 2.64 9.04 0.67
N ARG A 89 3.19 8.08 1.41
CA ARG A 89 4.56 8.11 1.95
C ARG A 89 5.15 6.69 1.94
N SER A 90 6.47 6.60 1.80
CA SER A 90 7.22 5.33 1.79
C SER A 90 8.33 5.27 2.84
N ASP A 91 8.41 6.27 3.71
CA ASP A 91 9.36 6.35 4.81
C ASP A 91 8.69 6.88 6.09
N MET A 92 9.46 7.06 7.15
CA MET A 92 8.97 7.53 8.45
C MET A 92 8.67 9.03 8.48
N ASN A 93 9.02 9.79 7.43
CA ASN A 93 8.78 11.22 7.39
C ASN A 93 7.29 11.55 7.22
N GLY A 94 6.89 12.71 7.71
CA GLY A 94 5.57 13.29 7.41
C GLY A 94 5.58 13.99 6.05
N LEU A 95 4.40 14.22 5.52
CA LEU A 95 4.23 14.92 4.23
C LEU A 95 4.12 16.44 4.35
N TYR A 96 4.10 16.99 5.58
CA TYR A 96 3.95 18.41 5.81
C TYR A 96 5.14 19.21 5.25
N ASP A 97 4.89 20.49 4.95
CA ASP A 97 5.94 21.46 4.69
C ASP A 97 6.52 21.94 6.01
N GLU A 98 7.85 21.88 6.17
CA GLU A 98 8.53 22.31 7.38
C GLU A 98 8.34 23.81 7.68
N SER A 99 8.14 24.62 6.64
CA SER A 99 7.86 26.06 6.75
C SER A 99 6.40 26.39 7.05
N ALA A 100 5.48 25.42 6.94
CA ALA A 100 4.07 25.67 7.16
C ALA A 100 3.75 26.01 8.62
N SER A 101 2.97 27.06 8.83
CA SER A 101 2.47 27.47 10.17
C SER A 101 1.55 26.40 10.79
N ASN A 102 0.78 25.68 9.96
CA ASN A 102 -0.06 24.56 10.36
C ASN A 102 0.38 23.29 9.61
N LYS A 103 1.29 22.52 10.22
CA LYS A 103 1.85 21.31 9.63
C LYS A 103 0.80 20.25 9.38
N LYS A 104 -0.18 20.07 10.28
CA LYS A 104 -1.26 19.08 10.08
C LYS A 104 -2.11 19.41 8.87
N LYS A 105 -2.49 20.68 8.69
CA LYS A 105 -3.21 21.10 7.48
C LYS A 105 -2.37 20.88 6.22
N SER A 106 -1.09 21.27 6.26
CA SER A 106 -0.18 21.07 5.12
C SER A 106 -0.06 19.59 4.74
N GLU A 107 0.04 18.71 5.73
CA GLU A 107 0.09 17.26 5.52
C GLU A 107 -1.19 16.74 4.87
N MET A 108 -2.35 17.10 5.39
CA MET A 108 -3.63 16.66 4.87
C MET A 108 -3.87 17.13 3.43
N GLU A 109 -3.49 18.37 3.11
CA GLU A 109 -3.59 18.88 1.73
C GLU A 109 -2.64 18.15 0.77
N LYS A 110 -1.44 17.78 1.21
CA LYS A 110 -0.53 16.98 0.39
C LYS A 110 -1.05 15.57 0.16
N ARG A 111 -1.61 14.89 1.19
CA ARG A 111 -2.26 13.58 1.04
C ARG A 111 -3.40 13.65 0.03
N LYS A 112 -4.30 14.59 0.20
CA LYS A 112 -5.40 14.86 -0.73
C LYS A 112 -4.90 15.06 -2.16
N LYS A 113 -3.85 15.86 -2.35
CA LYS A 113 -3.26 16.10 -3.67
C LYS A 113 -2.74 14.81 -4.30
N ILE A 114 -1.94 14.03 -3.56
CA ILE A 114 -1.40 12.74 -4.05
C ILE A 114 -2.55 11.81 -4.44
N ILE A 115 -3.57 11.66 -3.58
CA ILE A 115 -4.72 10.78 -3.83
C ILE A 115 -5.44 11.21 -5.11
N ASN A 116 -5.79 12.48 -5.23
CA ASN A 116 -6.66 12.97 -6.30
C ASN A 116 -5.94 13.15 -7.65
N GLU A 117 -4.62 13.30 -7.65
CA GLU A 117 -3.80 13.42 -8.86
C GLU A 117 -3.14 12.08 -9.27
N SER A 118 -3.32 11.02 -8.51
CA SER A 118 -2.70 9.70 -8.75
C SER A 118 -3.16 9.02 -10.04
N GLY A 119 -4.38 9.30 -10.49
CA GLY A 119 -5.03 8.54 -11.56
C GLY A 119 -5.37 7.10 -11.15
N ALA A 120 -5.42 6.81 -9.85
CA ALA A 120 -5.74 5.49 -9.32
C ALA A 120 -7.26 5.22 -9.31
N ASP A 121 -7.61 3.94 -9.26
CA ASP A 121 -8.99 3.45 -9.28
C ASP A 121 -9.66 3.46 -7.90
N LEU A 122 -8.85 3.33 -6.84
CA LEU A 122 -9.30 3.38 -5.44
C LEU A 122 -8.18 3.78 -4.48
N MET A 123 -8.55 4.08 -3.23
CA MET A 123 -7.62 4.39 -2.15
C MET A 123 -7.89 3.55 -0.90
N VAL A 124 -6.81 3.06 -0.28
CA VAL A 124 -6.82 2.37 1.02
C VAL A 124 -5.92 3.11 1.99
N SER A 125 -6.48 3.67 3.05
CA SER A 125 -5.74 4.27 4.15
C SER A 125 -5.55 3.27 5.28
N ILE A 126 -4.33 3.12 5.78
CA ILE A 126 -3.95 2.17 6.82
C ILE A 126 -3.72 2.91 8.13
N HIS A 127 -4.41 2.49 9.17
CA HIS A 127 -4.38 3.03 10.53
C HIS A 127 -4.40 1.92 11.59
N MET A 128 -4.03 2.29 12.82
CA MET A 128 -4.17 1.47 14.03
C MET A 128 -5.02 2.23 15.03
N ASN A 129 -6.07 1.58 15.51
CA ASN A 129 -7.03 2.18 16.43
C ASN A 129 -6.46 2.32 17.85
N SER A 130 -7.07 3.22 18.61
CA SER A 130 -6.85 3.33 20.05
C SER A 130 -8.15 3.77 20.72
N PHE A 131 -8.50 3.10 21.82
CA PHE A 131 -9.72 3.42 22.58
C PHE A 131 -9.46 3.34 24.08
N PRO A 132 -10.17 4.13 24.94
CA PRO A 132 -9.98 4.10 26.39
C PRO A 132 -10.17 2.72 27.01
N LEU A 133 -11.09 1.90 26.47
CA LEU A 133 -11.33 0.54 26.95
C LEU A 133 -10.31 -0.42 26.34
N SER A 134 -9.38 -0.92 27.15
CA SER A 134 -8.28 -1.81 26.70
C SER A 134 -8.74 -3.19 26.20
N SER A 135 -9.99 -3.57 26.40
CA SER A 135 -10.58 -4.79 25.81
C SER A 135 -11.13 -4.58 24.41
N SER A 136 -11.11 -3.34 23.87
CA SER A 136 -11.50 -3.09 22.49
C SER A 136 -10.57 -3.81 21.55
N GLN A 137 -11.13 -4.51 20.54
CA GLN A 137 -10.37 -5.31 19.60
C GLN A 137 -11.05 -5.44 18.24
N GLY A 138 -10.26 -5.87 17.27
CA GLY A 138 -10.73 -6.29 15.95
C GLY A 138 -10.66 -5.21 14.90
N ALA A 139 -10.33 -5.63 13.67
CA ALA A 139 -10.22 -4.76 12.51
C ALA A 139 -11.56 -4.13 12.11
N TYR A 140 -11.48 -2.90 11.60
CA TYR A 140 -12.65 -2.12 11.28
C TYR A 140 -12.43 -1.28 10.02
N VAL A 141 -13.34 -1.37 9.04
CA VAL A 141 -13.25 -0.60 7.78
C VAL A 141 -14.27 0.51 7.76
N PHE A 142 -13.80 1.71 7.45
CA PHE A 142 -14.57 2.94 7.32
C PHE A 142 -14.62 3.41 5.87
N TYR A 143 -15.74 4.07 5.50
CA TYR A 143 -15.95 4.73 4.22
C TYR A 143 -16.64 6.09 4.40
N ALA A 144 -16.56 6.99 3.40
CA ALA A 144 -17.19 8.30 3.47
C ALA A 144 -18.71 8.20 3.36
N ASN A 145 -19.42 9.08 4.08
CA ASN A 145 -20.87 9.18 3.96
C ASN A 145 -21.29 9.53 2.51
N GLY A 146 -22.29 8.83 1.99
CA GLY A 146 -22.78 9.02 0.62
C GLY A 146 -21.89 8.45 -0.49
N SER A 147 -20.82 7.71 -0.15
CA SER A 147 -19.97 7.04 -1.12
C SER A 147 -20.41 5.58 -1.34
N ASP A 148 -21.27 5.33 -2.34
CA ASP A 148 -21.74 3.97 -2.65
C ASP A 148 -20.59 3.05 -3.05
N LYS A 149 -19.66 3.51 -3.91
CA LYS A 149 -18.47 2.74 -4.30
C LYS A 149 -17.52 2.52 -3.12
N GLY A 150 -17.38 3.51 -2.24
CA GLY A 150 -16.61 3.36 -0.99
C GLY A 150 -17.24 2.33 -0.06
N PHE A 151 -18.56 2.30 0.04
CA PHE A 151 -19.28 1.27 0.81
C PHE A 151 -19.04 -0.15 0.25
N GLU A 152 -19.17 -0.34 -1.07
CA GLU A 152 -18.94 -1.67 -1.68
C GLU A 152 -17.47 -2.12 -1.51
N LEU A 153 -16.50 -1.23 -1.67
CA LEU A 153 -15.10 -1.51 -1.39
C LEU A 153 -14.88 -1.89 0.09
N ALA A 154 -15.43 -1.09 1.00
CA ALA A 154 -15.33 -1.34 2.44
C ALA A 154 -15.92 -2.70 2.81
N LYS A 155 -17.10 -3.02 2.28
CA LYS A 155 -17.79 -4.30 2.50
C LYS A 155 -16.98 -5.48 1.98
N SER A 156 -16.39 -5.37 0.78
CA SER A 156 -15.56 -6.41 0.20
C SER A 156 -14.32 -6.70 1.07
N VAL A 157 -13.59 -5.65 1.46
CA VAL A 157 -12.41 -5.78 2.31
C VAL A 157 -12.77 -6.29 3.72
N GLN A 158 -13.83 -5.74 4.35
CA GLN A 158 -14.27 -6.20 5.68
C GLN A 158 -14.70 -7.67 5.65
N THR A 159 -15.36 -8.11 4.60
CA THR A 159 -15.74 -9.53 4.44
C THR A 159 -14.51 -10.43 4.41
N SER A 160 -13.49 -10.07 3.62
CA SER A 160 -12.23 -10.82 3.57
C SER A 160 -11.50 -10.85 4.91
N LEU A 161 -11.48 -9.73 5.64
CA LEU A 161 -10.94 -9.69 7.00
C LEU A 161 -11.71 -10.59 7.96
N CYS A 162 -13.05 -10.62 7.89
CA CYS A 162 -13.87 -11.50 8.73
C CYS A 162 -13.67 -13.00 8.46
N LEU A 163 -13.26 -13.36 7.23
CA LEU A 163 -12.96 -14.77 6.90
C LEU A 163 -11.63 -15.23 7.53
N SER A 164 -10.69 -14.31 7.74
CA SER A 164 -9.35 -14.62 8.22
C SER A 164 -9.14 -14.31 9.71
N PHE A 165 -9.89 -13.34 10.25
CA PHE A 165 -9.71 -12.83 11.61
C PHE A 165 -11.03 -12.81 12.37
N GLU A 166 -11.15 -13.70 13.34
CA GLU A 166 -12.37 -13.89 14.13
C GLU A 166 -12.81 -12.63 14.87
N THR A 167 -11.85 -11.81 15.32
CA THR A 167 -12.10 -10.55 16.03
C THR A 167 -12.52 -9.41 15.12
N ALA A 168 -12.38 -9.52 13.78
CA ALA A 168 -12.77 -8.48 12.84
C ALA A 168 -14.27 -8.14 12.97
N ARG A 169 -14.61 -6.85 12.90
CA ARG A 169 -16.00 -6.38 13.01
C ARG A 169 -16.84 -6.91 11.86
N LYS A 170 -18.09 -7.24 12.14
CA LYS A 170 -18.99 -7.85 11.12
C LYS A 170 -19.60 -6.85 10.15
N THR A 171 -19.47 -5.55 10.43
CA THR A 171 -20.07 -4.46 9.63
C THR A 171 -19.05 -3.38 9.34
N VAL A 172 -19.23 -2.69 8.24
CA VAL A 172 -18.50 -1.46 7.91
C VAL A 172 -19.21 -0.23 8.50
N THR A 173 -18.52 0.88 8.64
CA THR A 173 -19.08 2.09 9.25
C THR A 173 -18.72 3.35 8.45
N VAL A 174 -19.63 4.30 8.44
CA VAL A 174 -19.34 5.66 7.96
C VAL A 174 -18.31 6.31 8.88
N GLY A 175 -17.25 6.86 8.28
CA GLY A 175 -16.19 7.57 8.99
C GLY A 175 -16.06 9.02 8.52
N ASP A 176 -15.89 9.92 9.46
CA ASP A 176 -15.62 11.34 9.19
C ASP A 176 -14.11 11.60 9.19
N TYR A 177 -13.42 11.05 8.17
CA TYR A 177 -11.99 11.19 8.00
C TYR A 177 -11.67 12.07 6.79
N PHE A 178 -10.71 12.98 6.94
CA PHE A 178 -10.30 13.91 5.88
C PHE A 178 -9.99 13.18 4.57
N VAL A 179 -9.14 12.13 4.62
CA VAL A 179 -8.73 11.38 3.42
C VAL A 179 -9.88 10.69 2.70
N LEU A 180 -10.94 10.32 3.42
CA LEU A 180 -12.16 9.76 2.84
C LEU A 180 -13.05 10.83 2.22
N ASN A 181 -13.30 11.91 2.96
CA ASN A 181 -14.27 12.95 2.57
C ASN A 181 -13.81 13.81 1.39
N TYR A 182 -12.49 13.92 1.18
CA TYR A 182 -11.89 14.70 0.10
C TYR A 182 -11.27 13.86 -1.01
N SER A 183 -11.46 12.55 -1.00
CA SER A 183 -11.10 11.66 -2.10
C SER A 183 -12.13 11.76 -3.23
N ASN A 184 -11.63 11.87 -4.48
CA ASN A 184 -12.45 11.85 -5.70
C ASN A 184 -12.58 10.44 -6.30
N ILE A 185 -11.98 9.43 -5.64
CA ILE A 185 -12.04 8.01 -6.00
C ILE A 185 -12.62 7.20 -4.84
N PRO A 186 -13.13 5.97 -5.07
CA PRO A 186 -13.56 5.09 -3.99
C PRO A 186 -12.48 4.96 -2.94
N ALA A 187 -12.81 5.22 -1.67
CA ALA A 187 -11.82 5.32 -0.60
C ALA A 187 -12.30 4.63 0.67
N ILE A 188 -11.40 3.91 1.32
CA ILE A 188 -11.62 3.29 2.63
C ILE A 188 -10.46 3.60 3.59
N LEU A 189 -10.76 3.59 4.89
CA LEU A 189 -9.78 3.62 5.97
C LEU A 189 -9.94 2.36 6.81
N ILE A 190 -8.84 1.67 7.03
CA ILE A 190 -8.80 0.43 7.79
C ILE A 190 -8.10 0.69 9.11
N GLU A 191 -8.83 0.52 10.20
CA GLU A 191 -8.26 0.38 11.55
C GLU A 191 -7.92 -1.10 11.74
N CYS A 192 -6.62 -1.44 11.63
CA CYS A 192 -6.18 -2.84 11.58
C CYS A 192 -6.32 -3.58 12.92
N GLY A 193 -6.40 -2.86 14.02
CA GLY A 193 -6.55 -3.36 15.39
C GLY A 193 -6.24 -2.27 16.40
N PHE A 194 -6.29 -2.56 17.68
CA PHE A 194 -6.22 -1.57 18.76
C PHE A 194 -4.87 -1.60 19.48
N LEU A 195 -4.09 -0.52 19.37
CA LEU A 195 -2.85 -0.31 20.12
C LEU A 195 -3.10 -0.12 21.64
N SER A 196 -4.32 0.20 22.02
CA SER A 196 -4.73 0.25 23.42
C SER A 196 -5.00 -1.12 24.04
N ASN A 197 -5.07 -2.19 23.22
CA ASN A 197 -5.24 -3.58 23.67
C ASN A 197 -3.87 -4.28 23.68
N PRO A 198 -3.33 -4.71 24.84
CA PRO A 198 -2.00 -5.30 24.93
C PRO A 198 -1.80 -6.56 24.07
N VAL A 199 -2.86 -7.34 23.86
CA VAL A 199 -2.80 -8.57 23.03
C VAL A 199 -2.74 -8.21 21.56
N GLU A 200 -3.57 -7.28 21.10
CA GLU A 200 -3.53 -6.81 19.70
C GLU A 200 -2.25 -6.04 19.39
N GLU A 201 -1.79 -5.18 20.31
CA GLU A 201 -0.53 -4.46 20.16
C GLU A 201 0.64 -5.38 19.80
N ILE A 202 0.76 -6.52 20.49
CA ILE A 202 1.81 -7.51 20.19
C ILE A 202 1.56 -8.21 18.84
N LYS A 203 0.32 -8.61 18.56
CA LYS A 203 -0.04 -9.24 17.28
C LYS A 203 0.21 -8.33 16.08
N LEU A 204 -0.12 -7.04 16.19
CA LEU A 204 0.08 -6.07 15.12
C LEU A 204 1.55 -5.86 14.76
N GLN A 205 2.48 -6.15 15.67
CA GLN A 205 3.93 -6.08 15.43
C GLN A 205 4.49 -7.33 14.76
N ASP A 206 3.79 -8.46 14.83
CA ASP A 206 4.22 -9.73 14.24
C ASP A 206 4.21 -9.66 12.71
N ASP A 207 5.28 -10.16 12.07
CA ASP A 207 5.45 -10.06 10.61
C ASP A 207 4.51 -10.98 9.85
N GLU A 208 4.25 -12.19 10.38
CA GLU A 208 3.36 -13.14 9.75
C GLU A 208 1.90 -12.68 9.86
N TYR A 209 1.52 -12.16 11.03
CA TYR A 209 0.20 -11.55 11.21
C TYR A 209 0.00 -10.37 10.26
N CYS A 210 0.96 -9.45 10.16
CA CYS A 210 0.93 -8.32 9.23
C CYS A 210 0.75 -8.80 7.78
N LYS A 211 1.52 -9.79 7.35
CA LYS A 211 1.45 -10.34 6.00
C LYS A 211 0.10 -10.97 5.71
N ASN A 212 -0.43 -11.79 6.62
CA ASN A 212 -1.73 -12.43 6.49
C ASN A 212 -2.88 -11.39 6.48
N PHE A 213 -2.73 -10.32 7.26
CA PHE A 213 -3.68 -9.21 7.26
C PHE A 213 -3.70 -8.49 5.91
N CYS A 214 -2.53 -8.17 5.36
CA CYS A 214 -2.40 -7.55 4.05
C CYS A 214 -2.90 -8.45 2.90
N TYR A 215 -2.72 -9.77 2.98
CA TYR A 215 -3.35 -10.71 2.04
C TYR A 215 -4.88 -10.64 2.08
N SER A 216 -5.48 -10.48 3.25
CA SER A 216 -6.94 -10.34 3.37
C SER A 216 -7.43 -9.01 2.79
N ILE A 217 -6.67 -7.92 2.96
CA ILE A 217 -6.97 -6.64 2.30
C ILE A 217 -6.91 -6.81 0.78
N LEU A 218 -5.81 -7.38 0.26
CA LEU A 218 -5.63 -7.62 -1.17
C LEU A 218 -6.76 -8.49 -1.75
N ALA A 219 -7.14 -9.57 -1.08
CA ALA A 219 -8.25 -10.42 -1.51
C ALA A 219 -9.57 -9.64 -1.62
N GLY A 220 -9.84 -8.75 -0.66
CA GLY A 220 -11.00 -7.87 -0.71
C GLY A 220 -10.93 -6.86 -1.86
N ILE A 221 -9.76 -6.29 -2.16
CA ILE A 221 -9.55 -5.39 -3.30
C ILE A 221 -9.79 -6.12 -4.63
N ILE A 222 -9.21 -7.32 -4.79
CA ILE A 222 -9.40 -8.14 -5.99
C ILE A 222 -10.87 -8.49 -6.19
N SER A 223 -11.56 -8.90 -5.11
CA SER A 223 -13.00 -9.18 -5.16
C SER A 223 -13.82 -7.97 -5.57
N TYR A 224 -13.46 -6.77 -5.10
CA TYR A 224 -14.12 -5.53 -5.51
C TYR A 224 -13.94 -5.22 -7.00
N PHE A 225 -12.75 -5.43 -7.57
CA PHE A 225 -12.52 -5.20 -9.00
C PHE A 225 -13.21 -6.22 -9.91
N GLN A 226 -13.59 -7.38 -9.39
CA GLN A 226 -14.26 -8.44 -10.13
C GLN A 226 -15.80 -8.36 -10.08
N MET A 227 -16.35 -7.43 -9.29
CA MET A 227 -17.79 -7.14 -9.24
C MET A 227 -18.22 -6.27 -10.41
#